data_2d78917af90b92b1374f8fd248ee056b
#
_entry.id   2d78917af90b92b1374f8fd248ee056b
#
_cell.length_a   1.000
_cell.length_b   1.000
_cell.length_c   1.000
_cell.angle_alpha   90.00
_cell.angle_beta   90.00
_cell.angle_gamma   90.00
#
_symmetry.space_group_name_H-M   'P 1'
#
loop_
_entity.id
_entity.type
_entity.pdbx_description
1 polymer ?
#
loop_
_entity_poly.entity_id
_entity_poly.type
_entity_poly.pdbx_seq_one_letter_code
_entity_poly.pdbx_strand_id
1 'polypeptide(L)'
;KKMAVGRFYGHRRESGGPGVRTQGAAREQADAAERERQQMNADFYSESFTVKAYECDAEARMTPGAILRRAQQISTDQCDLLGLTNEVYARTHTAFLLAKLAVEFYAPVRAGQCVTLATRPSAPQRAVYGRYTTLCAQDGTVLSAVDSRWILVDTRTKRILRRPPEDMPMPFVQPPVCELDVSLVKGEAQPVAEETAFYTRCDQNRHMNNTYYADIVCDHVPLERIAAHAPARLAVVYHSEVPMGASFTLLRAQTGENGWYFVGTDGEK
;
A
#
# COMPACT_ATOMS: atom_id res chain seq x y z
N LYS A 1 -34.53 8.77 -10.37
CA LYS A 1 -34.06 9.07 -11.75
C LYS A 1 -33.11 7.96 -12.17
N LYS A 2 -33.56 7.14 -13.13
CA LYS A 2 -32.78 6.05 -13.73
C LYS A 2 -31.80 6.63 -14.74
N MET A 3 -30.54 6.24 -14.68
CA MET A 3 -29.55 6.45 -15.75
C MET A 3 -29.46 5.18 -16.59
N ALA A 4 -29.63 5.31 -17.91
CA ALA A 4 -29.51 4.24 -18.88
C ALA A 4 -28.07 4.17 -19.40
N VAL A 5 -27.49 2.95 -19.44
CA VAL A 5 -26.18 2.67 -20.04
C VAL A 5 -26.42 2.13 -21.45
N GLY A 6 -25.92 2.84 -22.45
CA GLY A 6 -25.99 2.44 -23.86
C GLY A 6 -24.90 1.43 -24.22
N ARG A 7 -25.28 0.32 -24.86
CA ARG A 7 -24.38 -0.65 -25.50
C ARG A 7 -24.02 -0.16 -26.91
N PHE A 8 -22.73 -0.16 -27.25
CA PHE A 8 -22.26 -0.04 -28.62
C PHE A 8 -21.88 -1.41 -29.18
N TYR A 9 -22.47 -1.79 -30.31
CA TYR A 9 -22.05 -2.92 -31.15
C TYR A 9 -21.22 -2.39 -32.32
N GLY A 10 -20.01 -2.93 -32.50
CA GLY A 10 -19.17 -2.69 -33.66
C GLY A 10 -19.22 -3.89 -34.62
N HIS A 11 -19.51 -3.63 -35.88
CA HIS A 11 -19.57 -4.62 -36.96
C HIS A 11 -18.19 -5.18 -37.35
N ARG A 12 -18.12 -6.51 -37.50
CA ARG A 12 -17.06 -7.22 -38.20
C ARG A 12 -17.09 -6.93 -39.70
N ARG A 13 -15.92 -6.70 -40.31
CA ARG A 13 -15.67 -6.98 -41.72
C ARG A 13 -14.54 -7.98 -41.83
N GLU A 14 -14.84 -9.09 -42.48
CA GLU A 14 -13.84 -10.07 -42.93
C GLU A 14 -13.27 -9.62 -44.27
N SER A 15 -11.94 -9.73 -44.44
CA SER A 15 -11.31 -9.85 -45.75
C SER A 15 -10.04 -10.70 -45.59
N GLY A 16 -10.03 -11.86 -46.24
CA GLY A 16 -8.91 -12.78 -46.26
C GLY A 16 -7.83 -12.41 -47.29
N GLY A 17 -6.65 -12.95 -47.06
CA GLY A 17 -5.51 -12.96 -48.01
C GLY A 17 -4.21 -13.41 -47.38
N PRO A 18 -3.23 -13.97 -48.09
CA PRO A 18 -2.40 -15.10 -47.66
C PRO A 18 -1.08 -14.67 -47.00
N GLY A 19 -0.62 -15.40 -46.00
CA GLY A 19 0.69 -15.18 -45.39
C GLY A 19 1.02 -16.03 -44.15
N VAL A 20 1.00 -17.36 -44.27
CA VAL A 20 1.18 -18.29 -43.13
C VAL A 20 2.63 -18.32 -42.55
N ARG A 21 3.64 -17.75 -43.22
CA ARG A 21 5.03 -17.76 -42.73
C ARG A 21 5.50 -16.53 -41.96
N THR A 22 4.78 -15.41 -42.03
CA THR A 22 5.12 -14.19 -41.30
C THR A 22 4.42 -14.08 -39.95
N GLN A 23 3.39 -14.89 -39.71
CA GLN A 23 2.59 -14.84 -38.46
C GLN A 23 3.30 -15.48 -37.27
N GLY A 24 4.18 -16.49 -37.49
CA GLY A 24 4.92 -17.13 -36.40
C GLY A 24 5.95 -16.20 -35.75
N ALA A 25 6.77 -15.56 -36.57
CA ALA A 25 7.82 -14.65 -36.08
C ALA A 25 7.21 -13.37 -35.39
N ALA A 26 6.12 -12.85 -35.97
CA ALA A 26 5.43 -11.73 -35.38
C ALA A 26 4.76 -12.08 -34.04
N ARG A 27 4.27 -13.31 -33.92
CA ARG A 27 3.67 -13.83 -32.67
C ARG A 27 4.74 -14.08 -31.59
N GLU A 28 5.89 -14.67 -31.96
CA GLU A 28 7.03 -14.85 -31.06
C GLU A 28 7.59 -13.51 -30.57
N GLN A 29 7.69 -12.51 -31.42
CA GLN A 29 8.12 -11.16 -31.05
C GLN A 29 7.10 -10.47 -30.14
N ALA A 30 5.80 -10.61 -30.40
CA ALA A 30 4.75 -10.09 -29.54
C ALA A 30 4.75 -10.79 -28.16
N ASP A 31 4.92 -12.10 -28.11
CA ASP A 31 5.01 -12.88 -26.88
C ASP A 31 6.29 -12.53 -26.08
N ALA A 32 7.41 -12.26 -26.76
CA ALA A 32 8.64 -11.80 -26.12
C ALA A 32 8.50 -10.39 -25.53
N ALA A 33 7.92 -9.45 -26.29
CA ALA A 33 7.66 -8.08 -25.82
C ALA A 33 6.66 -8.06 -24.64
N GLU A 34 5.66 -8.94 -24.66
CA GLU A 34 4.71 -9.06 -23.57
C GLU A 34 5.38 -9.64 -22.30
N ARG A 35 6.27 -10.63 -22.44
CA ARG A 35 7.06 -11.16 -21.31
C ARG A 35 7.99 -10.10 -20.71
N GLU A 36 8.67 -9.32 -21.56
CA GLU A 36 9.51 -8.20 -21.10
C GLU A 36 8.69 -7.14 -20.37
N ARG A 37 7.50 -6.82 -20.89
CA ARG A 37 6.59 -5.87 -20.26
C ARG A 37 6.05 -6.39 -18.91
N GLN A 38 5.71 -7.68 -18.83
CA GLN A 38 5.30 -8.34 -17.59
C GLN A 38 6.44 -8.34 -16.56
N GLN A 39 7.68 -8.63 -17.00
CA GLN A 39 8.84 -8.60 -16.12
C GLN A 39 9.15 -7.18 -15.63
N MET A 40 9.09 -6.16 -16.49
CA MET A 40 9.24 -4.76 -16.08
C MET A 40 8.18 -4.37 -15.07
N ASN A 41 6.93 -4.78 -15.26
CA ASN A 41 5.85 -4.53 -14.32
C ASN A 41 6.02 -5.28 -12.99
N ALA A 42 6.68 -6.46 -12.99
CA ALA A 42 6.98 -7.20 -11.78
C ALA A 42 8.04 -6.53 -10.92
N ASP A 43 9.04 -5.92 -11.55
CA ASP A 43 10.16 -5.29 -10.87
C ASP A 43 9.85 -3.85 -10.44
N PHE A 44 9.02 -3.16 -11.21
CA PHE A 44 8.72 -1.75 -11.03
C PHE A 44 7.36 -1.39 -11.63
N TYR A 45 6.58 -0.63 -10.87
CA TYR A 45 5.33 -0.05 -11.37
C TYR A 45 5.20 1.39 -10.90
N SER A 46 4.72 2.29 -11.74
CA SER A 46 4.57 3.71 -11.38
C SER A 46 3.36 4.35 -12.03
N GLU A 47 2.83 5.35 -11.34
CA GLU A 47 1.78 6.23 -11.82
C GLU A 47 2.06 7.69 -11.45
N SER A 48 1.60 8.62 -12.25
CA SER A 48 1.66 10.06 -11.93
C SER A 48 0.26 10.58 -11.66
N PHE A 49 0.14 11.44 -10.66
CA PHE A 49 -1.14 12.06 -10.30
C PHE A 49 -0.94 13.48 -9.76
N THR A 50 -2.04 14.24 -9.72
CA THR A 50 -2.08 15.54 -9.06
C THR A 50 -2.71 15.39 -7.68
N VAL A 51 -2.00 15.80 -6.64
CA VAL A 51 -2.46 15.77 -5.24
C VAL A 51 -3.74 16.61 -5.09
N LYS A 52 -4.77 16.02 -4.51
CA LYS A 52 -6.06 16.67 -4.33
C LYS A 52 -6.16 17.34 -2.96
N ALA A 53 -6.94 18.42 -2.87
CA ALA A 53 -7.10 19.16 -1.62
C ALA A 53 -7.61 18.29 -0.46
N TYR A 54 -8.49 17.31 -0.74
CA TYR A 54 -9.03 16.40 0.29
C TYR A 54 -8.01 15.37 0.80
N GLU A 55 -6.85 15.25 0.17
CA GLU A 55 -5.74 14.40 0.63
C GLU A 55 -4.80 15.16 1.58
N CYS A 56 -5.06 16.45 1.83
CA CYS A 56 -4.19 17.33 2.57
C CYS A 56 -4.78 17.73 3.93
N ASP A 57 -3.87 18.05 4.86
CA ASP A 57 -4.18 18.60 6.17
C ASP A 57 -4.50 20.11 6.10
N ALA A 58 -4.73 20.72 7.28
CA ALA A 58 -5.02 22.16 7.43
C ALA A 58 -3.87 23.07 6.96
N GLU A 59 -2.66 22.53 6.87
CA GLU A 59 -1.46 23.23 6.38
C GLU A 59 -1.21 22.99 4.88
N ALA A 60 -2.21 22.44 4.18
CA ALA A 60 -2.16 22.05 2.77
C ALA A 60 -1.04 21.04 2.43
N ARG A 61 -0.65 20.20 3.39
CA ARG A 61 0.32 19.11 3.22
C ARG A 61 -0.44 17.79 3.06
N MET A 62 -0.04 16.96 2.09
CA MET A 62 -0.60 15.62 1.95
C MET A 62 -0.39 14.82 3.24
N THR A 63 -1.48 14.28 3.81
CA THR A 63 -1.42 13.57 5.09
C THR A 63 -0.66 12.26 4.99
N PRO A 64 -0.01 11.79 6.06
CA PRO A 64 0.61 10.47 6.10
C PRO A 64 -0.34 9.35 5.68
N GLY A 65 -1.59 9.36 6.15
CA GLY A 65 -2.59 8.38 5.76
C GLY A 65 -2.94 8.43 4.27
N ALA A 66 -2.99 9.64 3.66
CA ALA A 66 -3.22 9.76 2.21
C ALA A 66 -2.06 9.18 1.39
N ILE A 67 -0.81 9.43 1.80
CA ILE A 67 0.38 8.82 1.16
C ILE A 67 0.33 7.30 1.27
N LEU A 68 0.00 6.77 2.45
CA LEU A 68 -0.10 5.32 2.66
C LEU A 68 -1.25 4.69 1.85
N ARG A 69 -2.41 5.36 1.72
CA ARG A 69 -3.51 4.90 0.86
C ARG A 69 -3.10 4.80 -0.60
N ARG A 70 -2.37 5.80 -1.10
CA ARG A 70 -1.79 5.76 -2.46
C ARG A 70 -0.77 4.64 -2.61
N ALA A 71 0.14 4.47 -1.64
CA ALA A 71 1.14 3.40 -1.65
C ALA A 71 0.51 2.00 -1.59
N GLN A 72 -0.58 1.82 -0.86
CA GLN A 72 -1.33 0.58 -0.82
C GLN A 72 -2.05 0.32 -2.15
N GLN A 73 -2.69 1.34 -2.73
CA GLN A 73 -3.42 1.19 -3.98
C GLN A 73 -2.50 0.81 -5.14
N ILE A 74 -1.39 1.54 -5.36
CA ILE A 74 -0.45 1.21 -6.44
C ILE A 74 0.14 -0.20 -6.28
N SER A 75 0.25 -0.68 -5.05
CA SER A 75 0.71 -2.05 -4.76
C SER A 75 -0.32 -3.08 -5.19
N THR A 76 -1.60 -2.80 -4.96
CA THR A 76 -2.73 -3.64 -5.40
C THR A 76 -2.82 -3.65 -6.92
N ASP A 77 -2.76 -2.48 -7.57
CA ASP A 77 -2.84 -2.35 -9.03
C ASP A 77 -1.71 -3.14 -9.71
N GLN A 78 -0.49 -3.07 -9.17
CA GLN A 78 0.61 -3.89 -9.66
C GLN A 78 0.35 -5.39 -9.46
N CYS A 79 -0.15 -5.81 -8.29
CA CYS A 79 -0.47 -7.21 -8.03
C CYS A 79 -1.54 -7.73 -8.99
N ASP A 80 -2.59 -6.96 -9.26
CA ASP A 80 -3.64 -7.33 -10.21
C ASP A 80 -3.11 -7.48 -11.64
N LEU A 81 -2.25 -6.57 -12.09
CA LEU A 81 -1.55 -6.68 -13.39
C LEU A 81 -0.70 -7.94 -13.51
N LEU A 82 -0.15 -8.43 -12.41
CA LEU A 82 0.69 -9.62 -12.34
C LEU A 82 -0.11 -10.90 -12.07
N GLY A 83 -1.43 -10.83 -12.07
CA GLY A 83 -2.32 -11.97 -11.86
C GLY A 83 -2.50 -12.38 -10.39
N LEU A 84 -2.04 -11.56 -9.43
CA LEU A 84 -2.30 -11.74 -8.00
C LEU A 84 -3.63 -11.07 -7.63
N THR A 85 -4.73 -11.59 -8.17
CA THR A 85 -6.07 -11.04 -8.02
C THR A 85 -6.82 -11.60 -6.80
N ASN A 86 -7.96 -10.99 -6.46
CA ASN A 86 -8.83 -11.49 -5.40
C ASN A 86 -9.29 -12.93 -5.63
N GLU A 87 -9.50 -13.35 -6.90
CA GLU A 87 -9.86 -14.73 -7.25
C GLU A 87 -8.74 -15.71 -6.92
N VAL A 88 -7.46 -15.30 -7.14
CA VAL A 88 -6.30 -16.10 -6.78
C VAL A 88 -6.21 -16.26 -5.27
N TYR A 89 -6.33 -15.17 -4.50
CA TYR A 89 -6.33 -15.23 -3.04
C TYR A 89 -7.46 -16.11 -2.49
N ALA A 90 -8.66 -15.99 -3.05
CA ALA A 90 -9.80 -16.82 -2.66
C ALA A 90 -9.57 -18.31 -2.97
N ARG A 91 -9.07 -18.61 -4.18
CA ARG A 91 -8.81 -19.99 -4.63
C ARG A 91 -7.70 -20.65 -3.80
N THR A 92 -6.61 -19.93 -3.54
CA THR A 92 -5.46 -20.43 -2.79
C THR A 92 -5.65 -20.36 -1.27
N HIS A 93 -6.75 -19.79 -0.81
CA HIS A 93 -7.02 -19.50 0.61
C HIS A 93 -5.89 -18.75 1.30
N THR A 94 -5.35 -17.76 0.63
CA THR A 94 -4.25 -16.94 1.15
C THR A 94 -4.64 -15.48 1.30
N ALA A 95 -3.88 -14.76 2.11
CA ALA A 95 -3.93 -13.30 2.20
C ALA A 95 -2.56 -12.75 2.59
N PHE A 96 -2.21 -11.58 2.08
CA PHE A 96 -1.11 -10.81 2.61
C PHE A 96 -1.58 -9.96 3.78
N LEU A 97 -0.90 -10.09 4.92
CA LEU A 97 -1.09 -9.22 6.07
C LEU A 97 0.10 -8.28 6.21
N LEU A 98 -0.18 -7.00 6.38
CA LEU A 98 0.84 -6.00 6.68
C LEU A 98 1.32 -6.19 8.11
N ALA A 99 2.58 -6.56 8.30
CA ALA A 99 3.16 -6.77 9.63
C ALA A 99 3.81 -5.51 10.18
N LYS A 100 4.52 -4.76 9.31
CA LYS A 100 5.24 -3.53 9.68
C LYS A 100 5.30 -2.60 8.49
N LEU A 101 5.36 -1.31 8.78
CA LEU A 101 5.76 -0.32 7.79
C LEU A 101 6.58 0.81 8.45
N ALA A 102 7.39 1.48 7.64
CA ALA A 102 7.94 2.78 7.95
C ALA A 102 7.70 3.71 6.76
N VAL A 103 7.50 4.98 7.04
CA VAL A 103 7.48 6.04 6.04
C VAL A 103 8.39 7.17 6.50
N GLU A 104 9.20 7.68 5.59
CA GLU A 104 10.00 8.87 5.77
C GLU A 104 9.49 9.97 4.85
N PHE A 105 9.42 11.18 5.37
CA PHE A 105 8.95 12.38 4.68
C PHE A 105 10.13 13.33 4.55
N TYR A 106 10.69 13.47 3.35
CA TYR A 106 11.87 14.31 3.07
C TYR A 106 11.47 15.75 2.76
N ALA A 107 10.28 15.94 2.17
CA ALA A 107 9.71 17.26 1.93
C ALA A 107 8.18 17.20 1.94
N PRO A 108 7.48 18.29 2.33
CA PRO A 108 6.03 18.36 2.27
C PRO A 108 5.52 18.24 0.84
N VAL A 109 4.55 17.37 0.62
CA VAL A 109 3.81 17.24 -0.64
C VAL A 109 2.55 18.09 -0.53
N ARG A 110 2.26 18.94 -1.54
CA ARG A 110 1.21 19.94 -1.42
C ARG A 110 0.07 19.71 -2.42
N ALA A 111 -1.12 20.19 -2.07
CA ALA A 111 -2.28 20.20 -2.96
C ALA A 111 -1.95 20.89 -4.30
N GLY A 112 -2.37 20.28 -5.40
CA GLY A 112 -2.10 20.76 -6.76
C GLY A 112 -0.74 20.35 -7.33
N GLN A 113 0.17 19.80 -6.52
CA GLN A 113 1.45 19.30 -6.99
C GLN A 113 1.27 18.05 -7.83
N CYS A 114 1.93 17.99 -8.99
CA CYS A 114 2.02 16.78 -9.80
C CYS A 114 3.20 15.95 -9.30
N VAL A 115 2.95 14.69 -8.98
CA VAL A 115 3.93 13.78 -8.39
C VAL A 115 3.86 12.41 -9.06
N THR A 116 4.93 11.65 -8.98
CA THR A 116 5.01 10.26 -9.44
C THR A 116 5.20 9.33 -8.25
N LEU A 117 4.30 8.38 -8.11
CA LEU A 117 4.40 7.29 -7.16
C LEU A 117 4.98 6.07 -7.87
N ALA A 118 5.99 5.44 -7.29
CA ALA A 118 6.65 4.27 -7.85
C ALA A 118 6.82 3.20 -6.79
N THR A 119 6.48 1.94 -7.12
CA THR A 119 6.57 0.82 -6.19
C THR A 119 7.43 -0.31 -6.74
N ARG A 120 8.20 -0.94 -5.86
CA ARG A 120 9.12 -2.04 -6.15
C ARG A 120 8.95 -3.14 -5.11
N PRO A 121 8.36 -4.27 -5.48
CA PRO A 121 8.32 -5.45 -4.62
C PRO A 121 9.68 -6.14 -4.64
N SER A 122 10.02 -6.83 -3.57
CA SER A 122 11.23 -7.65 -3.48
C SER A 122 10.91 -9.13 -3.27
N ALA A 123 11.87 -9.98 -3.61
CA ALA A 123 11.81 -11.39 -3.28
C ALA A 123 11.66 -11.57 -1.76
N PRO A 124 10.92 -12.60 -1.32
CA PRO A 124 10.71 -12.81 0.11
C PRO A 124 12.02 -13.17 0.81
N GLN A 125 12.24 -12.51 1.94
CA GLN A 125 13.29 -12.89 2.88
C GLN A 125 12.66 -13.75 4.00
N ARG A 126 12.93 -15.06 4.00
CA ARG A 126 12.25 -16.05 4.86
C ARG A 126 10.73 -16.06 4.54
N ALA A 127 9.90 -15.49 5.43
CA ALA A 127 8.45 -15.39 5.26
C ALA A 127 7.98 -13.94 5.10
N VAL A 128 8.90 -12.99 4.92
CA VAL A 128 8.60 -11.55 4.82
C VAL A 128 8.78 -11.10 3.37
N TYR A 129 7.75 -10.48 2.83
CA TYR A 129 7.71 -9.86 1.51
C TYR A 129 7.86 -8.36 1.69
N GLY A 130 8.98 -7.82 1.19
CA GLY A 130 9.26 -6.39 1.23
C GLY A 130 8.65 -5.68 0.03
N ARG A 131 8.23 -4.41 0.24
CA ARG A 131 7.84 -3.52 -0.84
C ARG A 131 8.29 -2.10 -0.50
N TYR A 132 9.00 -1.49 -1.42
CA TYR A 132 9.49 -0.13 -1.29
C TYR A 132 8.77 0.77 -2.29
N THR A 133 8.17 1.85 -1.79
CA THR A 133 7.40 2.79 -2.60
C THR A 133 7.93 4.20 -2.38
N THR A 134 8.17 4.93 -3.46
CA THR A 134 8.64 6.33 -3.42
C THR A 134 7.62 7.26 -4.04
N LEU A 135 7.46 8.43 -3.44
CA LEU A 135 6.73 9.56 -4.00
C LEU A 135 7.71 10.62 -4.42
N CYS A 136 7.75 10.94 -5.71
CA CYS A 136 8.74 11.84 -6.29
C CYS A 136 8.08 13.07 -6.91
N ALA A 137 8.77 14.21 -6.87
CA ALA A 137 8.44 15.38 -7.67
C ALA A 137 8.70 15.12 -9.17
N GLN A 138 8.26 16.02 -10.04
CA GLN A 138 8.45 15.90 -11.49
C GLN A 138 9.92 15.90 -11.93
N ASP A 139 10.80 16.50 -11.15
CA ASP A 139 12.24 16.52 -11.41
C ASP A 139 12.96 15.25 -10.89
N GLY A 140 12.22 14.28 -10.33
CA GLY A 140 12.75 13.05 -9.77
C GLY A 140 13.17 13.14 -8.30
N THR A 141 13.08 14.30 -7.67
CA THR A 141 13.36 14.47 -6.23
C THR A 141 12.42 13.61 -5.40
N VAL A 142 12.97 12.75 -4.53
CA VAL A 142 12.16 11.92 -3.63
C VAL A 142 11.61 12.78 -2.51
N LEU A 143 10.29 12.84 -2.40
CA LEU A 143 9.56 13.60 -1.37
C LEU A 143 9.18 12.73 -0.17
N SER A 144 8.91 11.44 -0.40
CA SER A 144 8.60 10.48 0.64
C SER A 144 8.96 9.06 0.18
N ALA A 145 9.30 8.20 1.14
CA ALA A 145 9.55 6.78 0.90
C ALA A 145 8.80 5.93 1.93
N VAL A 146 8.23 4.81 1.48
CA VAL A 146 7.49 3.84 2.30
C VAL A 146 8.14 2.47 2.14
N ASP A 147 8.56 1.85 3.25
CA ASP A 147 8.98 0.45 3.35
C ASP A 147 7.86 -0.32 4.05
N SER A 148 7.23 -1.25 3.36
CA SER A 148 6.17 -2.10 3.91
C SER A 148 6.58 -3.57 3.89
N ARG A 149 6.30 -4.28 5.00
CA ARG A 149 6.72 -5.67 5.22
C ARG A 149 5.50 -6.52 5.49
N TRP A 150 5.26 -7.45 4.56
CA TRP A 150 4.07 -8.27 4.49
C TRP A 150 4.40 -9.72 4.80
N ILE A 151 3.43 -10.44 5.33
CA ILE A 151 3.47 -11.89 5.53
C ILE A 151 2.32 -12.52 4.77
N LEU A 152 2.59 -13.65 4.11
CA LEU A 152 1.55 -14.46 3.47
C LEU A 152 1.01 -15.45 4.51
N VAL A 153 -0.32 -15.52 4.65
CA VAL A 153 -0.99 -16.42 5.59
C VAL A 153 -2.01 -17.30 4.87
N ASP A 154 -2.20 -18.50 5.39
CA ASP A 154 -3.37 -19.33 5.07
C ASP A 154 -4.58 -18.82 5.86
N THR A 155 -5.62 -18.39 5.18
CA THR A 155 -6.81 -17.76 5.80
C THR A 155 -7.68 -18.72 6.62
N ARG A 156 -7.56 -20.04 6.40
CA ARG A 156 -8.30 -21.08 7.14
C ARG A 156 -7.62 -21.43 8.45
N THR A 157 -6.28 -21.62 8.40
CA THR A 157 -5.50 -22.06 9.55
C THR A 157 -4.86 -20.92 10.33
N LYS A 158 -4.88 -19.69 9.77
CA LYS A 158 -4.21 -18.47 10.29
C LYS A 158 -2.68 -18.63 10.45
N ARG A 159 -2.08 -19.58 9.74
CA ARG A 159 -0.63 -19.84 9.82
C ARG A 159 0.11 -19.03 8.75
N ILE A 160 1.29 -18.55 9.12
CA ILE A 160 2.22 -17.90 8.19
C ILE A 160 2.77 -18.96 7.22
N LEU A 161 2.69 -18.68 5.93
CA LEU A 161 3.24 -19.47 4.85
C LEU A 161 4.67 -19.02 4.55
N ARG A 162 5.62 -19.94 4.63
CA ARG A 162 7.02 -19.67 4.25
C ARG A 162 7.23 -19.68 2.75
N ARG A 163 6.33 -20.32 2.02
CA ARG A 163 6.31 -20.40 0.55
C ARG A 163 4.87 -20.23 0.08
N PRO A 164 4.66 -19.56 -1.06
CA PRO A 164 3.34 -19.49 -1.66
C PRO A 164 2.90 -20.88 -2.14
N PRO A 165 1.59 -21.12 -2.28
CA PRO A 165 1.05 -22.27 -3.01
C PRO A 165 1.60 -22.32 -4.45
N GLU A 166 1.74 -23.54 -5.02
CA GLU A 166 2.30 -23.74 -6.37
C GLU A 166 1.48 -23.06 -7.47
N ASP A 167 0.16 -22.96 -7.28
CA ASP A 167 -0.77 -22.34 -8.24
C ASP A 167 -0.93 -20.82 -8.02
N MET A 168 -0.18 -20.22 -7.09
CA MET A 168 -0.16 -18.79 -6.85
C MET A 168 1.01 -18.14 -7.60
N PRO A 169 0.77 -17.22 -8.55
CA PRO A 169 1.85 -16.50 -9.22
C PRO A 169 2.65 -15.69 -8.20
N MET A 170 3.97 -15.75 -8.30
CA MET A 170 4.85 -15.02 -7.39
C MET A 170 6.08 -14.49 -8.16
N PRO A 171 5.91 -13.41 -8.93
CA PRO A 171 6.93 -12.92 -9.84
C PRO A 171 8.02 -12.07 -9.17
N PHE A 172 7.97 -11.88 -7.85
CA PHE A 172 8.87 -10.99 -7.12
C PHE A 172 10.23 -11.64 -6.90
N VAL A 173 11.21 -11.25 -7.71
CA VAL A 173 12.56 -11.85 -7.73
C VAL A 173 13.67 -10.86 -7.38
N GLN A 174 13.37 -9.55 -7.36
CA GLN A 174 14.37 -8.53 -7.12
C GLN A 174 14.79 -8.48 -5.64
N PRO A 175 16.08 -8.25 -5.35
CA PRO A 175 16.52 -8.00 -3.98
C PRO A 175 15.94 -6.68 -3.45
N PRO A 176 15.86 -6.47 -2.13
CA PRO A 176 15.45 -5.20 -1.56
C PRO A 176 16.31 -4.04 -2.08
N VAL A 177 15.66 -2.96 -2.52
CA VAL A 177 16.37 -1.77 -3.06
C VAL A 177 16.82 -0.85 -1.91
N CYS A 178 15.96 -0.70 -0.90
CA CYS A 178 16.20 0.10 0.29
C CYS A 178 15.35 -0.47 1.43
N GLU A 179 15.86 -0.33 2.65
CA GLU A 179 15.12 -0.70 3.86
C GLU A 179 15.16 0.47 4.82
N LEU A 180 13.97 1.00 5.13
CA LEU A 180 13.84 1.98 6.19
C LEU A 180 13.87 1.26 7.54
N ASP A 181 14.31 1.97 8.58
CA ASP A 181 14.23 1.46 9.93
C ASP A 181 12.75 1.35 10.36
N VAL A 182 12.30 0.14 10.65
CA VAL A 182 10.92 -0.14 11.14
C VAL A 182 10.87 -0.32 12.66
N SER A 183 11.94 0.02 13.38
CA SER A 183 11.97 -0.02 14.84
C SER A 183 11.11 1.07 15.46
N LEU A 184 10.60 0.78 16.67
CA LEU A 184 9.84 1.73 17.47
C LEU A 184 10.66 2.17 18.68
N VAL A 185 10.73 3.48 18.91
CA VAL A 185 11.24 4.04 20.16
C VAL A 185 10.08 4.02 21.15
N LYS A 186 10.11 3.11 22.12
CA LYS A 186 9.06 2.92 23.11
C LYS A 186 9.18 3.89 24.29
N GLY A 187 8.05 4.21 24.92
CA GLY A 187 7.96 4.99 26.14
C GLY A 187 6.83 4.46 27.05
N GLU A 188 6.76 4.95 28.26
CA GLU A 188 5.66 4.65 29.19
C GLU A 188 4.41 5.42 28.74
N ALA A 189 3.54 4.75 27.99
CA ALA A 189 2.38 5.35 27.38
C ALA A 189 1.19 5.39 28.36
N GLN A 190 0.45 6.49 28.35
CA GLN A 190 -0.76 6.70 29.14
C GLN A 190 -1.98 6.83 28.23
N PRO A 191 -3.18 6.41 28.67
CA PRO A 191 -4.40 6.55 27.89
C PRO A 191 -4.67 8.01 27.50
N VAL A 192 -5.00 8.24 26.22
CA VAL A 192 -5.32 9.58 25.71
C VAL A 192 -6.66 9.64 24.98
N ALA A 193 -7.15 8.50 24.45
CA ALA A 193 -8.41 8.45 23.73
C ALA A 193 -8.98 7.04 23.66
N GLU A 194 -10.29 6.95 23.40
CA GLU A 194 -10.96 5.74 22.88
C GLU A 194 -11.20 5.92 21.38
N GLU A 195 -10.71 4.99 20.58
CA GLU A 195 -10.87 4.96 19.12
C GLU A 195 -11.76 3.80 18.70
N THR A 196 -12.54 4.01 17.65
CA THR A 196 -13.46 3.00 17.12
C THR A 196 -13.19 2.76 15.63
N ALA A 197 -13.21 1.49 15.22
CA ALA A 197 -13.17 1.09 13.84
C ALA A 197 -14.53 1.36 13.16
N PHE A 198 -14.84 2.64 12.88
CA PHE A 198 -16.07 3.04 12.21
C PHE A 198 -16.16 2.47 10.80
N TYR A 199 -17.39 2.32 10.29
CA TYR A 199 -17.67 1.79 8.97
C TYR A 199 -16.80 2.39 7.86
N THR A 200 -16.60 3.72 7.86
CA THR A 200 -15.83 4.44 6.83
C THR A 200 -14.32 4.28 6.96
N ARG A 201 -13.84 3.74 8.08
CA ARG A 201 -12.42 3.43 8.32
C ARG A 201 -12.06 1.97 8.03
N CYS A 202 -13.06 1.14 7.69
CA CYS A 202 -12.86 -0.30 7.46
C CYS A 202 -12.81 -0.62 5.97
N ASP A 203 -12.01 -1.62 5.63
CA ASP A 203 -11.90 -2.16 4.28
C ASP A 203 -12.92 -3.31 4.04
N GLN A 204 -12.82 -3.92 2.86
CA GLN A 204 -13.67 -5.06 2.46
C GLN A 204 -13.56 -6.30 3.37
N ASN A 205 -12.47 -6.43 4.13
CA ASN A 205 -12.28 -7.50 5.10
C ASN A 205 -12.99 -7.21 6.42
N ARG A 206 -13.67 -6.06 6.54
CA ARG A 206 -14.40 -5.60 7.72
C ARG A 206 -13.49 -5.36 8.93
N HIS A 207 -12.24 -4.98 8.69
CA HIS A 207 -11.28 -4.54 9.70
C HIS A 207 -10.84 -3.10 9.41
N MET A 208 -10.39 -2.37 10.42
CA MET A 208 -9.81 -1.05 10.24
C MET A 208 -8.67 -1.15 9.23
N ASN A 209 -8.76 -0.38 8.14
CA ASN A 209 -7.73 -0.36 7.12
C ASN A 209 -6.41 0.17 7.70
N ASN A 210 -5.32 -0.48 7.36
CA ASN A 210 -3.98 -0.24 7.89
C ASN A 210 -3.54 1.23 7.81
N THR A 211 -4.02 1.97 6.83
CA THR A 211 -3.61 3.35 6.58
C THR A 211 -4.21 4.36 7.56
N TYR A 212 -5.33 4.03 8.19
CA TYR A 212 -5.99 4.94 9.15
C TYR A 212 -5.24 5.08 10.48
N TYR A 213 -4.39 4.11 10.84
CA TYR A 213 -3.56 4.26 12.04
C TYR A 213 -2.60 5.46 11.93
N ALA A 214 -2.16 5.81 10.72
CA ALA A 214 -1.36 7.01 10.49
C ALA A 214 -2.14 8.30 10.73
N ASP A 215 -3.40 8.37 10.31
CA ASP A 215 -4.27 9.52 10.57
C ASP A 215 -4.57 9.62 12.08
N ILE A 216 -4.96 8.51 12.73
CA ILE A 216 -5.24 8.46 14.17
C ILE A 216 -4.06 8.99 15.00
N VAL A 217 -2.83 8.54 14.74
CA VAL A 217 -1.69 9.04 15.53
C VAL A 217 -1.40 10.51 15.26
N CYS A 218 -1.62 11.01 14.06
CA CYS A 218 -1.49 12.43 13.75
C CYS A 218 -2.55 13.27 14.49
N ASP A 219 -3.80 12.79 14.58
CA ASP A 219 -4.88 13.45 15.30
C ASP A 219 -4.60 13.58 16.82
N HIS A 220 -3.77 12.69 17.36
CA HIS A 220 -3.42 12.66 18.77
C HIS A 220 -2.01 13.19 19.11
N VAL A 221 -1.25 13.71 18.16
CA VAL A 221 -0.10 14.60 18.42
C VAL A 221 -0.65 15.97 18.82
N PRO A 222 -0.06 16.69 19.80
CA PRO A 222 -0.52 18.03 20.17
C PRO A 222 -0.62 18.95 18.94
N LEU A 223 -1.77 19.63 18.80
CA LEU A 223 -2.13 20.38 17.60
C LEU A 223 -1.09 21.43 17.20
N GLU A 224 -0.55 22.14 18.18
CA GLU A 224 0.50 23.16 17.95
C GLU A 224 1.80 22.54 17.38
N ARG A 225 2.07 21.28 17.70
CA ARG A 225 3.25 20.57 17.21
C ARG A 225 3.06 20.09 15.78
N ILE A 226 1.94 19.40 15.49
CA ILE A 226 1.66 18.87 14.15
C ILE A 226 1.41 19.99 13.14
N ALA A 227 0.84 21.11 13.55
CA ALA A 227 0.64 22.29 12.71
C ALA A 227 1.99 22.96 12.37
N ALA A 228 2.87 23.13 13.36
CA ALA A 228 4.15 23.77 13.15
C ALA A 228 5.15 22.92 12.36
N HIS A 229 5.11 21.60 12.52
CA HIS A 229 6.10 20.68 11.96
C HIS A 229 5.44 19.50 11.26
N ALA A 230 5.71 19.34 9.96
CA ALA A 230 5.34 18.11 9.25
C ALA A 230 6.03 16.90 9.90
N PRO A 231 5.37 15.73 9.94
CA PRO A 231 6.02 14.50 10.35
C PRO A 231 7.27 14.24 9.50
N ALA A 232 8.39 13.87 10.12
CA ALA A 232 9.61 13.48 9.41
C ALA A 232 9.64 11.97 9.18
N ARG A 233 9.08 11.20 10.12
CA ARG A 233 9.04 9.73 10.05
C ARG A 233 7.84 9.19 10.83
N LEU A 234 7.27 8.11 10.31
CA LEU A 234 6.27 7.30 11.02
C LEU A 234 6.62 5.82 10.82
N ALA A 235 6.56 5.03 11.89
CA ALA A 235 6.68 3.58 11.80
C ALA A 235 5.50 2.93 12.52
N VAL A 236 4.97 1.84 11.97
CA VAL A 236 3.84 1.10 12.54
C VAL A 236 4.17 -0.39 12.58
N VAL A 237 3.82 -1.04 13.68
CA VAL A 237 3.84 -2.49 13.83
C VAL A 237 2.41 -2.95 14.10
N TYR A 238 1.90 -3.83 13.26
CA TYR A 238 0.55 -4.38 13.34
C TYR A 238 0.59 -5.72 14.05
N HIS A 239 -0.05 -5.82 15.22
CA HIS A 239 -0.11 -7.04 16.02
C HIS A 239 -1.39 -7.83 15.82
N SER A 240 -2.51 -7.11 15.66
CA SER A 240 -3.84 -7.68 15.45
C SER A 240 -4.70 -6.75 14.60
N GLU A 241 -5.72 -7.32 13.99
CA GLU A 241 -6.75 -6.58 13.25
C GLU A 241 -7.78 -6.03 14.24
N VAL A 242 -8.30 -4.84 13.99
CA VAL A 242 -9.41 -4.25 14.75
C VAL A 242 -10.69 -4.43 13.92
N PRO A 243 -11.62 -5.29 14.34
CA PRO A 243 -12.87 -5.54 13.61
C PRO A 243 -13.74 -4.28 13.54
N MET A 244 -14.53 -4.17 12.46
CA MET A 244 -15.50 -3.09 12.30
C MET A 244 -16.46 -3.02 13.48
N GLY A 245 -16.59 -1.81 14.07
CA GLY A 245 -17.40 -1.54 15.25
C GLY A 245 -16.69 -1.81 16.58
N ALA A 246 -15.51 -2.44 16.57
CA ALA A 246 -14.72 -2.61 17.79
C ALA A 246 -14.03 -1.30 18.19
N SER A 247 -13.87 -1.09 19.48
CA SER A 247 -13.13 0.04 20.06
C SER A 247 -11.84 -0.45 20.71
N PHE A 248 -10.89 0.46 20.83
CA PHE A 248 -9.64 0.25 21.54
C PHE A 248 -9.18 1.53 22.24
N THR A 249 -8.50 1.38 23.35
CA THR A 249 -7.88 2.50 24.05
C THR A 249 -6.57 2.87 23.35
N LEU A 250 -6.41 4.13 22.95
CA LEU A 250 -5.15 4.67 22.45
C LEU A 250 -4.35 5.24 23.61
N LEU A 251 -3.12 4.75 23.76
CA LEU A 251 -2.15 5.24 24.72
C LEU A 251 -1.06 6.01 24.00
N ARG A 252 -0.52 7.05 24.63
CA ARG A 252 0.55 7.90 24.07
C ARG A 252 1.65 8.14 25.10
N ALA A 253 2.90 8.13 24.64
CA ALA A 253 4.07 8.62 25.37
C ALA A 253 4.84 9.61 24.52
N GLN A 254 5.44 10.62 25.13
CA GLN A 254 6.42 11.46 24.48
C GLN A 254 7.81 10.77 24.57
N THR A 255 8.52 10.67 23.44
CA THR A 255 9.83 10.00 23.33
C THR A 255 10.88 11.00 22.85
N GLY A 256 11.29 11.91 23.72
CA GLY A 256 12.16 13.03 23.37
C GLY A 256 11.38 14.31 23.03
N GLU A 257 12.06 15.30 22.47
CA GLU A 257 11.47 16.64 22.24
C GLU A 257 10.34 16.63 21.19
N ASN A 258 10.54 15.88 20.08
CA ASN A 258 9.63 15.86 18.94
C ASN A 258 9.21 14.43 18.53
N GLY A 259 9.32 13.49 19.46
CA GLY A 259 8.96 12.09 19.22
C GLY A 259 7.75 11.66 20.04
N TRP A 260 6.93 10.78 19.45
CA TRP A 260 5.73 10.24 20.08
C TRP A 260 5.66 8.72 19.86
N TYR A 261 5.28 7.99 20.90
CA TYR A 261 4.99 6.57 20.85
C TYR A 261 3.52 6.34 21.15
N PHE A 262 2.85 5.55 20.32
CA PHE A 262 1.45 5.22 20.48
C PHE A 262 1.25 3.71 20.57
N VAL A 263 0.26 3.29 21.36
CA VAL A 263 -0.19 1.90 21.46
C VAL A 263 -1.70 1.88 21.46
N GLY A 264 -2.29 1.07 20.57
CA GLY A 264 -3.71 0.68 20.67
C GLY A 264 -3.82 -0.60 21.50
N THR A 265 -4.73 -0.67 22.45
CA THR A 265 -5.01 -1.85 23.27
C THR A 265 -6.52 -2.03 23.48
N ASP A 266 -6.98 -3.26 23.42
CA ASP A 266 -8.37 -3.66 23.71
C ASP A 266 -8.64 -3.88 25.23
N GLY A 267 -7.68 -3.55 26.08
CA GLY A 267 -7.80 -3.67 27.53
C GLY A 267 -7.47 -5.07 28.06
N GLU A 268 -7.28 -6.06 27.21
CA GLU A 268 -6.70 -7.36 27.61
C GLU A 268 -5.17 -7.23 27.60
N LYS A 269 -4.53 -7.62 28.71
CA LYS A 269 -3.07 -7.53 28.91
C LYS A 269 -2.32 -8.53 28.07
#